data_5dd23b3cca943dfe9092523280731d2a
#
_entry.id   5dd23b3cca943dfe9092523280731d2a
#
_cell.length_a   1.000
_cell.length_b   1.000
_cell.length_c   1.000
_cell.angle_alpha   90.00
_cell.angle_beta   90.00
_cell.angle_gamma   90.00
#
_symmetry.space_group_name_H-M   'P 1'
#
loop_
_entity.id
_entity.type
_entity.pdbx_description
1 polymer ?
#
loop_
_entity_poly.entity_id
_entity_poly.type
_entity_poly.pdbx_seq_one_letter_code
_entity_poly.pdbx_strand_id
1 'polypeptide(L)'
;MLRVATFNVNGIRATQKRGFERWLAARECDVVALQEIRCPVPMLPDGVFGQYHLTYDAGQLAGRNGVAVLTREQPADVRSWGAGVLVRAPGDGHVEEREPGRTDQMARELKAFATEGRYVEVDLADAPLTVASLY
;
A
#
# COMPACT_ATOMS: atom_id res chain seq x y z
N MET A 1 21.27 -7.48 -0.61
CA MET A 1 20.98 -6.10 -1.06
C MET A 1 19.48 -5.88 -1.10
N LEU A 2 19.00 -4.82 -0.48
CA LEU A 2 17.59 -4.47 -0.51
C LEU A 2 17.22 -3.83 -1.86
N ARG A 3 16.20 -4.39 -2.52
CA ARG A 3 15.70 -3.86 -3.78
C ARG A 3 14.31 -3.24 -3.56
N VAL A 4 14.22 -1.95 -3.83
CA VAL A 4 12.99 -1.16 -3.63
C VAL A 4 12.55 -0.57 -4.97
N ALA A 5 11.25 -0.61 -5.24
CA ALA A 5 10.67 0.04 -6.41
C ALA A 5 9.51 0.96 -5.99
N THR A 6 9.23 1.94 -6.82
CA THR A 6 8.03 2.77 -6.73
C THR A 6 7.33 2.76 -8.09
N PHE A 7 5.99 2.72 -8.08
CA PHE A 7 5.22 2.65 -9.31
C PHE A 7 3.84 3.30 -9.12
N ASN A 8 3.59 4.39 -9.83
CA ASN A 8 2.24 4.94 -9.95
C ASN A 8 1.47 4.09 -10.97
N VAL A 9 0.52 3.29 -10.50
CA VAL A 9 -0.18 2.32 -11.35
C VAL A 9 -1.36 2.91 -12.11
N ASN A 10 -1.80 4.11 -11.77
CA ASN A 10 -2.94 4.79 -12.41
C ASN A 10 -4.16 3.86 -12.57
N GLY A 11 -4.53 3.20 -11.48
CA GLY A 11 -5.60 2.21 -11.44
C GLY A 11 -5.09 0.78 -11.58
N ILE A 12 -5.14 0.03 -10.48
CA ILE A 12 -4.60 -1.34 -10.45
C ILE A 12 -5.35 -2.29 -11.38
N ARG A 13 -6.65 -2.12 -11.53
CA ARG A 13 -7.46 -2.98 -12.41
C ARG A 13 -7.06 -2.84 -13.88
N ALA A 14 -6.79 -1.61 -14.33
CA ALA A 14 -6.31 -1.36 -15.70
C ALA A 14 -4.88 -1.85 -15.89
N THR A 15 -4.02 -1.62 -14.90
CA THR A 15 -2.62 -2.01 -14.95
C THR A 15 -2.44 -3.53 -14.88
N GLN A 16 -3.31 -4.23 -14.16
CA GLN A 16 -3.35 -5.69 -14.17
C GLN A 16 -3.52 -6.23 -15.59
N LYS A 17 -4.45 -5.67 -16.35
CA LYS A 17 -4.69 -6.07 -17.75
C LYS A 17 -3.49 -5.80 -18.66
N ARG A 18 -2.59 -4.91 -18.26
CA ARG A 18 -1.37 -4.56 -19.00
C ARG A 18 -0.15 -5.35 -18.55
N GLY A 19 -0.31 -6.32 -17.65
CA GLY A 19 0.78 -7.19 -17.23
C GLY A 19 1.47 -6.82 -15.93
N PHE A 20 0.78 -6.13 -15.01
CA PHE A 20 1.35 -5.75 -13.71
C PHE A 20 1.92 -6.96 -12.94
N GLU A 21 1.21 -8.07 -12.91
CA GLU A 21 1.65 -9.27 -12.19
C GLU A 21 2.97 -9.80 -12.76
N ARG A 22 3.12 -9.79 -14.08
CA ARG A 22 4.35 -10.21 -14.76
C ARG A 22 5.50 -9.25 -14.43
N TRP A 23 5.21 -7.93 -14.46
CA TRP A 23 6.20 -6.92 -14.09
C TRP A 23 6.66 -7.11 -12.65
N LEU A 24 5.73 -7.29 -11.73
CA LEU A 24 6.01 -7.47 -10.30
C LEU A 24 6.90 -8.70 -10.06
N ALA A 25 6.55 -9.83 -10.67
CA ALA A 25 7.31 -11.06 -10.55
C ALA A 25 8.74 -10.91 -11.12
N ALA A 26 8.87 -10.25 -12.27
CA ALA A 26 10.17 -10.10 -12.94
C ALA A 26 11.14 -9.17 -12.21
N ARG A 27 10.64 -8.20 -11.43
CA ARG A 27 11.48 -7.26 -10.70
C ARG A 27 12.14 -7.85 -9.47
N GLU A 28 11.55 -8.86 -8.87
CA GLU A 28 12.08 -9.51 -7.66
C GLU A 28 12.43 -8.50 -6.56
N CYS A 29 11.59 -7.49 -6.38
CA CYS A 29 11.80 -6.46 -5.36
C CYS A 29 11.48 -6.99 -3.97
N ASP A 30 12.18 -6.48 -2.97
CA ASP A 30 11.88 -6.73 -1.56
C ASP A 30 10.72 -5.88 -1.10
N VAL A 31 10.64 -4.64 -1.61
CA VAL A 31 9.60 -3.67 -1.26
C VAL A 31 9.15 -2.93 -2.53
N VAL A 32 7.84 -2.74 -2.68
CA VAL A 32 7.28 -1.96 -3.78
C VAL A 32 6.28 -0.95 -3.23
N ALA A 33 6.56 0.33 -3.44
CA ALA A 33 5.65 1.42 -3.10
C ALA A 33 4.76 1.74 -4.31
N LEU A 34 3.44 1.69 -4.12
CA LEU A 34 2.45 1.90 -5.18
C LEU A 34 1.63 3.15 -4.90
N GLN A 35 1.32 3.90 -5.95
CA GLN A 35 0.45 5.06 -5.90
C GLN A 35 -0.69 4.91 -6.92
N GLU A 36 -1.78 5.62 -6.67
CA GLU A 36 -2.97 5.61 -7.51
C GLU A 36 -3.54 4.21 -7.75
N ILE A 37 -3.70 3.44 -6.69
CA ILE A 37 -4.35 2.12 -6.75
C ILE A 37 -5.79 2.26 -7.29
N ARG A 38 -6.52 3.30 -6.87
CA ARG A 38 -7.86 3.66 -7.36
C ARG A 38 -8.86 2.51 -7.32
N CYS A 39 -8.81 1.71 -6.27
CA CYS A 39 -9.64 0.53 -6.18
C CYS A 39 -10.15 0.33 -4.75
N PRO A 40 -11.47 0.29 -4.54
CA PRO A 40 -12.02 -0.10 -3.25
C PRO A 40 -11.53 -1.49 -2.86
N VAL A 41 -11.30 -1.70 -1.56
CA VAL A 41 -10.77 -2.96 -1.05
C VAL A 41 -11.53 -4.19 -1.55
N PRO A 42 -12.89 -4.23 -1.53
CA PRO A 42 -13.62 -5.41 -2.00
C PRO A 42 -13.48 -5.69 -3.50
N MET A 43 -12.96 -4.73 -4.26
CA MET A 43 -12.82 -4.83 -5.72
C MET A 43 -11.37 -5.05 -6.17
N LEU A 44 -10.44 -5.21 -5.23
CA LEU A 44 -9.06 -5.54 -5.56
C LEU A 44 -9.03 -6.88 -6.32
N PRO A 45 -8.37 -6.93 -7.50
CA PRO A 45 -8.29 -8.17 -8.26
C PRO A 45 -7.58 -9.28 -7.49
N ASP A 46 -8.10 -10.48 -7.59
CA ASP A 46 -7.49 -11.65 -6.96
C ASP A 46 -6.08 -11.89 -7.50
N GLY A 47 -5.14 -12.20 -6.62
CA GLY A 47 -3.77 -12.56 -6.97
C GLY A 47 -2.91 -11.44 -7.54
N VAL A 48 -3.43 -10.22 -7.66
CA VAL A 48 -2.74 -9.11 -8.34
C VAL A 48 -1.40 -8.75 -7.70
N PHE A 49 -1.25 -8.95 -6.40
CA PHE A 49 -0.01 -8.66 -5.67
C PHE A 49 0.86 -9.90 -5.41
N GLY A 50 0.50 -11.05 -5.98
CA GLY A 50 1.30 -12.26 -5.88
C GLY A 50 1.54 -12.70 -4.45
N GLN A 51 2.80 -12.99 -4.12
CA GLN A 51 3.22 -13.46 -2.80
C GLN A 51 3.65 -12.35 -1.85
N TYR A 52 3.30 -11.10 -2.16
CA TYR A 52 3.61 -9.98 -1.28
C TYR A 52 2.54 -9.78 -0.22
N HIS A 53 2.98 -9.35 0.96
CA HIS A 53 2.11 -8.73 1.95
C HIS A 53 1.69 -7.35 1.43
N LEU A 54 0.40 -7.03 1.56
CA LEU A 54 -0.16 -5.75 1.15
C LEU A 54 -0.43 -4.90 2.40
N THR A 55 0.05 -3.66 2.37
CA THR A 55 -0.36 -2.60 3.31
C THR A 55 -0.97 -1.49 2.48
N TYR A 56 -2.26 -1.19 2.68
CA TYR A 56 -3.03 -0.35 1.77
C TYR A 56 -3.88 0.69 2.52
N ASP A 57 -3.70 1.96 2.18
CA ASP A 57 -4.61 3.04 2.55
C ASP A 57 -5.42 3.44 1.30
N ALA A 58 -6.65 2.95 1.23
CA ALA A 58 -7.55 3.23 0.10
C ALA A 58 -8.15 4.64 0.15
N GLY A 59 -8.05 5.31 1.29
CA GLY A 59 -8.76 6.56 1.53
C GLY A 59 -10.26 6.35 1.68
N GLN A 60 -10.98 7.44 1.93
CA GLN A 60 -12.44 7.40 2.14
C GLN A 60 -13.23 7.57 0.83
N LEU A 61 -12.61 8.08 -0.23
CA LEU A 61 -13.27 8.28 -1.52
C LEU A 61 -13.00 7.08 -2.43
N ALA A 62 -14.04 6.29 -2.66
CA ALA A 62 -13.96 5.10 -3.49
C ALA A 62 -13.41 5.40 -4.91
N GLY A 63 -12.45 4.61 -5.35
CA GLY A 63 -11.89 4.71 -6.69
C GLY A 63 -10.98 5.90 -6.95
N ARG A 64 -10.57 6.63 -5.92
CA ARG A 64 -9.64 7.77 -6.02
C ARG A 64 -8.40 7.52 -5.18
N ASN A 65 -7.27 8.04 -5.66
CA ASN A 65 -5.98 7.95 -4.95
C ASN A 65 -5.66 6.50 -4.54
N GLY A 66 -5.30 6.28 -3.28
CA GLY A 66 -4.94 4.98 -2.75
C GLY A 66 -3.46 4.69 -2.92
N VAL A 67 -2.77 4.48 -1.80
CA VAL A 67 -1.34 4.17 -1.76
C VAL A 67 -1.12 2.85 -1.03
N ALA A 68 -0.13 2.10 -1.48
CA ALA A 68 0.20 0.82 -0.88
C ALA A 68 1.70 0.61 -0.80
N VAL A 69 2.10 -0.27 0.12
CA VAL A 69 3.44 -0.83 0.16
C VAL A 69 3.31 -2.35 0.14
N LEU A 70 4.01 -2.98 -0.79
CA LEU A 70 4.14 -4.43 -0.87
C LEU A 70 5.46 -4.83 -0.24
N THR A 71 5.45 -5.86 0.60
CA THR A 71 6.65 -6.40 1.24
C THR A 71 6.68 -7.92 1.14
N ARG A 72 7.88 -8.52 1.04
CA ARG A 72 8.02 -9.97 1.03
C ARG A 72 7.73 -10.58 2.40
N GLU A 73 8.22 -9.92 3.45
CA GLU A 73 7.97 -10.32 4.82
C GLU A 73 6.83 -9.50 5.41
N GLN A 74 6.17 -10.06 6.42
CA GLN A 74 5.16 -9.31 7.16
C GLN A 74 5.80 -8.09 7.79
N PRO A 75 5.24 -6.87 7.60
CA PRO A 75 5.78 -5.67 8.24
C PRO A 75 5.78 -5.78 9.76
N ALA A 76 6.80 -5.22 10.40
CA ALA A 76 6.86 -5.14 11.87
C ALA A 76 5.79 -4.18 12.41
N ASP A 77 5.53 -3.09 11.70
CA ASP A 77 4.48 -2.13 12.02
C ASP A 77 4.05 -1.38 10.76
N VAL A 78 2.82 -0.85 10.78
CA VAL A 78 2.24 -0.09 9.68
C VAL A 78 1.50 1.13 10.20
N ARG A 79 1.55 2.23 9.46
CA ARG A 79 0.88 3.49 9.83
C ARG A 79 0.36 4.22 8.60
N SER A 80 -0.72 4.96 8.77
CA SER A 80 -1.20 5.96 7.81
C SER A 80 -1.55 7.26 8.53
N TRP A 81 -2.00 8.28 7.78
CA TRP A 81 -2.28 9.57 8.39
C TRP A 81 -3.63 9.66 9.11
N GLY A 82 -4.64 8.95 8.67
CA GLY A 82 -5.93 9.14 9.32
C GLY A 82 -7.09 8.30 8.81
N ALA A 83 -6.88 7.51 7.80
CA ALA A 83 -7.80 6.44 7.42
C ALA A 83 -7.29 5.12 8.00
N GLY A 84 -8.12 4.13 8.10
CA GLY A 84 -7.68 2.80 8.49
C GLY A 84 -6.70 2.21 7.49
N VAL A 85 -5.79 1.39 7.96
CA VAL A 85 -4.83 0.68 7.12
C VAL A 85 -5.26 -0.76 6.98
N LEU A 86 -5.40 -1.22 5.74
CA LEU A 86 -5.63 -2.63 5.44
C LEU A 86 -4.28 -3.35 5.36
N VAL A 87 -4.17 -4.47 6.05
CA VAL A 87 -3.04 -5.39 5.91
C VAL A 87 -3.58 -6.73 5.42
N ARG A 88 -3.02 -7.24 4.33
CA ARG A 88 -3.43 -8.52 3.75
C ARG A 88 -2.23 -9.43 3.57
N ALA A 89 -2.35 -10.67 4.03
CA ALA A 89 -1.34 -11.70 3.84
C ALA A 89 -1.23 -12.12 2.36
N PRO A 90 -0.10 -12.70 1.93
CA PRO A 90 0.08 -13.16 0.55
C PRO A 90 -0.99 -14.13 0.08
N GLY A 91 -1.22 -14.16 -1.24
CA GLY A 91 -2.18 -15.08 -1.85
C GLY A 91 -3.62 -14.78 -1.47
N ASP A 92 -3.96 -13.49 -1.31
CA ASP A 92 -5.30 -13.03 -0.89
C ASP A 92 -5.73 -13.63 0.45
N GLY A 93 -4.76 -13.80 1.34
CA GLY A 93 -4.95 -14.42 2.65
C GLY A 93 -5.66 -13.53 3.66
N HIS A 94 -5.34 -13.74 4.92
CA HIS A 94 -5.98 -13.03 6.03
C HIS A 94 -5.90 -11.51 5.88
N VAL A 95 -7.04 -10.86 6.09
CA VAL A 95 -7.19 -9.39 6.02
C VAL A 95 -7.39 -8.86 7.42
N GLU A 96 -6.65 -7.83 7.77
CA GLU A 96 -6.75 -7.13 9.03
C GLU A 96 -6.82 -5.63 8.78
N GLU A 97 -7.77 -4.95 9.42
CA GLU A 97 -7.80 -3.50 9.47
C GLU A 97 -7.10 -3.03 10.74
N ARG A 98 -6.21 -2.07 10.59
CA ARG A 98 -5.50 -1.47 11.71
C ARG A 98 -5.94 -0.03 11.91
N GLU A 99 -5.88 0.41 13.16
CA GLU A 99 -6.20 1.78 13.52
C GLU A 99 -5.33 2.77 12.75
N PRO A 100 -5.91 3.92 12.37
CA PRO A 100 -5.13 4.96 11.72
C PRO A 100 -4.10 5.57 12.66
N GLY A 101 -3.10 6.21 12.08
CA GLY A 101 -2.15 6.99 12.84
C GLY A 101 -2.78 8.22 13.49
N ARG A 102 -2.03 8.86 14.39
CA ARG A 102 -2.51 10.05 15.12
C ARG A 102 -2.42 11.29 14.25
N THR A 103 -3.57 11.77 13.81
CA THR A 103 -3.66 13.01 12.99
C THR A 103 -3.55 14.28 13.81
N ASP A 104 -3.76 14.20 15.12
CA ASP A 104 -3.65 15.36 16.02
C ASP A 104 -2.23 15.96 16.06
N GLN A 105 -1.22 15.16 15.73
CA GLN A 105 0.18 15.59 15.67
C GLN A 105 0.62 16.09 14.29
N MET A 106 -0.26 16.02 13.30
CA MET A 106 0.05 16.49 11.95
C MET A 106 -0.01 18.00 11.84
N ALA A 107 0.81 18.57 10.94
CA ALA A 107 0.66 19.95 10.53
C ALA A 107 -0.76 20.20 10.00
N ARG A 108 -1.31 21.37 10.34
CA ARG A 108 -2.70 21.73 10.00
C ARG A 108 -3.01 21.55 8.51
N GLU A 109 -2.08 21.94 7.66
CA GLU A 109 -2.22 21.89 6.21
C GLU A 109 -2.32 20.45 5.69
N LEU A 110 -1.69 19.49 6.38
CA LEU A 110 -1.72 18.10 6.00
C LEU A 110 -3.00 17.38 6.45
N LYS A 111 -3.66 17.86 7.49
CA LYS A 111 -4.88 17.22 8.03
C LYS A 111 -5.98 17.09 6.99
N ALA A 112 -6.08 18.05 6.07
CA ALA A 112 -7.08 18.01 5.01
C ALA A 112 -6.89 16.80 4.05
N PHE A 113 -5.69 16.25 3.97
CA PHE A 113 -5.36 15.12 3.10
C PHE A 113 -5.35 13.77 3.80
N ALA A 114 -5.54 13.75 5.11
CA ALA A 114 -5.34 12.56 5.94
C ALA A 114 -6.24 11.38 5.56
N THR A 115 -7.45 11.67 5.04
CA THR A 115 -8.44 10.66 4.68
C THR A 115 -8.50 10.36 3.18
N GLU A 116 -7.55 10.88 2.41
CA GLU A 116 -7.59 10.79 0.95
C GLU A 116 -6.81 9.61 0.36
N GLY A 117 -6.21 8.73 1.18
CA GLY A 117 -5.39 7.63 0.67
C GLY A 117 -4.11 8.10 0.00
N ARG A 118 -3.36 8.99 0.67
CA ARG A 118 -2.16 9.62 0.12
C ARG A 118 -0.87 9.19 0.78
N TYR A 119 -0.94 8.55 1.93
CA TYR A 119 0.25 8.18 2.69
C TYR A 119 0.05 6.88 3.46
N VAL A 120 1.01 5.99 3.32
CA VAL A 120 1.14 4.80 4.15
C VAL A 120 2.62 4.48 4.33
N GLU A 121 2.99 4.03 5.53
CA GLU A 121 4.36 3.61 5.81
C GLU A 121 4.40 2.28 6.51
N VAL A 122 5.47 1.54 6.29
CA VAL A 122 5.74 0.26 6.91
C VAL A 122 7.13 0.24 7.51
N ASP A 123 7.26 -0.36 8.68
CA ASP A 123 8.54 -0.74 9.24
C ASP A 123 8.88 -2.16 8.76
N LEU A 124 10.03 -2.33 8.13
CA LEU A 124 10.45 -3.64 7.64
C LEU A 124 10.83 -4.55 8.81
N ALA A 125 10.45 -5.82 8.72
CA ALA A 125 10.73 -6.80 9.77
C ALA A 125 12.22 -7.22 9.80
N ASP A 126 12.86 -7.21 8.64
CA ASP A 126 14.21 -7.77 8.43
C ASP A 126 15.29 -6.72 8.21
N ALA A 127 14.95 -5.43 8.29
CA ALA A 127 15.89 -4.33 8.15
C ALA A 127 15.42 -3.13 8.99
N PRO A 128 16.34 -2.31 9.54
CA PRO A 128 15.99 -1.14 10.34
C PRO A 128 15.58 0.05 9.44
N LEU A 129 14.54 -0.15 8.63
CA LEU A 129 14.07 0.82 7.65
C LEU A 129 12.55 0.97 7.71
N THR A 130 12.10 2.20 7.57
CA THR A 130 10.71 2.53 7.29
C THR A 130 10.60 2.92 5.82
N VAL A 131 9.66 2.35 5.11
CA VAL A 131 9.37 2.68 3.71
C VAL A 131 7.98 3.28 3.62
N ALA A 132 7.86 4.43 2.98
CA ALA A 132 6.59 5.11 2.79
C ALA A 132 6.22 5.19 1.31
N SER A 133 4.92 5.08 1.04
CA SER A 133 4.33 5.40 -0.26
C SER A 133 3.52 6.68 -0.12
N LEU A 134 3.82 7.65 -0.95
CA LEU A 134 3.23 9.00 -0.90
C LEU A 134 2.71 9.39 -2.28
N TYR A 135 1.51 9.98 -2.27
CA TYR A 135 0.91 10.52 -3.50
C TYR A 135 0.33 11.92 -3.29
#